data_2ab766ad86190c9fffe8b71813f09afe
#
_entry.id   2ab766ad86190c9fffe8b71813f09afe
#
_cell.length_a   1.000
_cell.length_b   1.000
_cell.length_c   1.000
_cell.angle_alpha   90.00
_cell.angle_beta   90.00
_cell.angle_gamma   90.00
#
_symmetry.space_group_name_H-M   'P 1'
#
loop_
_entity.id
_entity.type
_entity.pdbx_description
1 polymer ?
#
loop_
_entity_poly.entity_id
_entity_poly.type
_entity_poly.pdbx_seq_one_letter_code
_entity_poly.pdbx_strand_id
1 'polypeptide(L)'
;MNTQENAWPISSAVTLGKPLVDHRIYTIALRKMPEFLEVFNRLAMPILMQTLGHPVGFYTSLVGPQNQFVHLWAYDSLADYEQRCRARDTHPDFPAYLQASAHLITAQETRLIRAVPMPGWTG
;
A
#
# COMPACT_ATOMS: atom_id res chain seq x y z
N MET A 1 -12.37 -17.16 -16.14
CA MET A 1 -11.12 -16.38 -16.14
C MET A 1 -10.50 -16.42 -14.76
N ASN A 2 -9.21 -16.68 -14.71
CA ASN A 2 -8.49 -16.72 -13.45
C ASN A 2 -7.97 -15.32 -13.12
N THR A 3 -8.59 -14.66 -12.13
CA THR A 3 -8.19 -13.30 -11.73
C THR A 3 -6.80 -13.27 -11.09
N GLN A 4 -6.27 -14.42 -10.67
CA GLN A 4 -4.93 -14.47 -10.06
C GLN A 4 -3.81 -14.17 -11.06
N GLU A 5 -4.05 -14.34 -12.35
CA GLU A 5 -3.06 -14.01 -13.37
C GLU A 5 -2.70 -12.53 -13.36
N ASN A 6 -3.63 -11.66 -12.92
CA ASN A 6 -3.43 -10.21 -12.88
C ASN A 6 -3.25 -9.70 -11.45
N ALA A 7 -3.12 -10.60 -10.48
CA ALA A 7 -2.95 -10.18 -9.09
C ALA A 7 -1.52 -9.77 -8.82
N TRP A 8 -1.35 -8.72 -8.01
CA TRP A 8 -0.04 -8.32 -7.52
C TRP A 8 0.44 -9.33 -6.48
N PRO A 9 1.75 -9.68 -6.47
CA PRO A 9 2.28 -10.62 -5.48
C PRO A 9 2.22 -10.02 -4.08
N ILE A 10 1.70 -10.80 -3.12
CA ILE A 10 1.53 -10.38 -1.73
C ILE A 10 2.12 -11.46 -0.83
N SER A 11 2.90 -11.04 0.17
CA SER A 11 3.47 -11.94 1.17
C SER A 11 3.54 -11.23 2.51
N SER A 12 3.44 -11.98 3.62
CA SER A 12 3.58 -11.40 4.95
C SER A 12 4.99 -10.88 5.18
N ALA A 13 5.13 -9.88 6.06
CA ALA A 13 6.41 -9.31 6.41
C ALA A 13 7.33 -10.38 7.04
N VAL A 14 6.78 -11.29 7.84
CA VAL A 14 7.56 -12.38 8.45
C VAL A 14 8.09 -13.33 7.38
N THR A 15 7.24 -13.73 6.42
CA THR A 15 7.66 -14.59 5.30
C THR A 15 8.75 -13.94 4.48
N LEU A 16 8.67 -12.62 4.26
CA LEU A 16 9.66 -11.86 3.51
C LEU A 16 10.96 -11.61 4.30
N GLY A 17 10.95 -11.85 5.62
CA GLY A 17 12.09 -11.54 6.48
C GLY A 17 12.30 -10.04 6.65
N LYS A 18 11.26 -9.22 6.51
CA LYS A 18 11.34 -7.76 6.59
C LYS A 18 10.68 -7.28 7.89
N PRO A 19 11.43 -6.67 8.80
CA PRO A 19 10.91 -6.34 10.12
C PRO A 19 10.05 -5.08 10.20
N LEU A 20 10.17 -4.17 9.24
CA LEU A 20 9.47 -2.89 9.29
C LEU A 20 8.28 -2.91 8.36
N VAL A 21 7.11 -2.54 8.89
CA VAL A 21 5.87 -2.49 8.10
C VAL A 21 5.32 -1.07 8.13
N ASP A 22 5.03 -0.54 6.95
CA ASP A 22 4.36 0.73 6.73
C ASP A 22 2.87 0.46 6.65
N HIS A 23 2.12 0.94 7.62
CA HIS A 23 0.68 0.78 7.72
C HIS A 23 0.02 2.09 7.34
N ARG A 24 -0.63 2.12 6.19
CA ARG A 24 -1.22 3.34 5.63
C ARG A 24 -2.73 3.24 5.58
N ILE A 25 -3.40 4.30 5.99
CA ILE A 25 -4.85 4.41 5.93
C ILE A 25 -5.19 5.67 5.13
N TYR A 26 -5.89 5.50 4.02
CA TYR A 26 -6.42 6.61 3.25
C TYR A 26 -7.91 6.68 3.47
N THR A 27 -8.43 7.85 3.81
CA THR A 27 -9.86 8.07 3.83
C THR A 27 -10.29 8.58 2.46
N ILE A 28 -11.23 7.87 1.85
CA ILE A 28 -11.67 8.13 0.48
C ILE A 28 -12.97 8.93 0.52
N ALA A 29 -13.15 9.83 -0.44
CA ALA A 29 -14.36 10.62 -0.57
C ALA A 29 -15.59 9.72 -0.67
N LEU A 30 -16.72 10.20 -0.15
CA LEU A 30 -17.96 9.44 -0.10
C LEU A 30 -18.34 8.92 -1.48
N ARG A 31 -18.61 7.60 -1.58
CA ARG A 31 -18.99 6.90 -2.81
C ARG A 31 -17.92 6.86 -3.89
N LYS A 32 -16.68 7.19 -3.54
CA LYS A 32 -15.58 7.23 -4.51
C LYS A 32 -14.63 6.05 -4.42
N MET A 33 -14.90 5.08 -3.52
CA MET A 33 -14.01 3.93 -3.38
C MET A 33 -13.81 3.15 -4.69
N PRO A 34 -14.85 2.85 -5.47
CA PRO A 34 -14.62 2.12 -6.73
C PRO A 34 -13.73 2.90 -7.70
N GLU A 35 -13.92 4.19 -7.83
CA GLU A 35 -13.07 5.03 -8.68
C GLU A 35 -11.64 5.08 -8.14
N PHE A 36 -11.50 5.22 -6.82
CA PHE A 36 -10.18 5.24 -6.20
C PHE A 36 -9.41 3.94 -6.45
N LEU A 37 -10.06 2.79 -6.24
CA LEU A 37 -9.40 1.50 -6.42
C LEU A 37 -8.94 1.31 -7.86
N GLU A 38 -9.74 1.76 -8.83
CA GLU A 38 -9.36 1.69 -10.24
C GLU A 38 -8.13 2.56 -10.52
N VAL A 39 -8.15 3.81 -10.06
CA VAL A 39 -7.03 4.75 -10.24
C VAL A 39 -5.78 4.23 -9.53
N PHE A 40 -5.92 3.76 -8.30
CA PHE A 40 -4.80 3.25 -7.52
C PHE A 40 -4.15 2.06 -8.22
N ASN A 41 -4.95 1.10 -8.66
CA ASN A 41 -4.41 -0.10 -9.30
C ASN A 41 -3.76 0.23 -10.65
N ARG A 42 -4.37 1.11 -11.43
CA ARG A 42 -3.88 1.44 -12.76
C ARG A 42 -2.65 2.35 -12.73
N LEU A 43 -2.64 3.37 -11.87
CA LEU A 43 -1.60 4.40 -11.87
C LEU A 43 -0.59 4.24 -10.72
N ALA A 44 -1.03 3.87 -9.51
CA ALA A 44 -0.13 3.78 -8.37
C ALA A 44 0.62 2.46 -8.32
N MET A 45 -0.06 1.34 -8.46
CA MET A 45 0.55 0.03 -8.27
C MET A 45 1.77 -0.23 -9.15
N PRO A 46 1.79 0.12 -10.45
CA PRO A 46 3.01 -0.08 -11.24
C PRO A 46 4.22 0.66 -10.68
N ILE A 47 4.00 1.88 -10.18
CA ILE A 47 5.06 2.68 -9.56
C ILE A 47 5.48 2.08 -8.23
N LEU A 48 4.52 1.73 -7.38
CA LEU A 48 4.79 1.22 -6.05
C LEU A 48 5.52 -0.12 -6.10
N MET A 49 5.19 -0.98 -7.06
CA MET A 49 5.89 -2.25 -7.24
C MET A 49 7.34 -2.06 -7.66
N GLN A 50 7.65 -0.98 -8.37
CA GLN A 50 9.03 -0.66 -8.74
C GLN A 50 9.81 0.00 -7.61
N THR A 51 9.14 0.77 -6.77
CA THR A 51 9.79 1.63 -5.77
C THR A 51 9.67 1.10 -4.35
N LEU A 52 8.48 0.76 -3.90
CA LEU A 52 8.27 0.26 -2.54
C LEU A 52 8.57 -1.23 -2.40
N GLY A 53 8.33 -1.98 -3.43
CA GLY A 53 8.79 -3.36 -3.53
C GLY A 53 7.75 -4.39 -3.13
N HIS A 54 7.49 -4.61 -1.86
CA HIS A 54 6.68 -5.75 -1.42
C HIS A 54 5.45 -5.34 -0.62
N PRO A 55 4.25 -5.44 -1.23
CA PRO A 55 3.01 -5.23 -0.49
C PRO A 55 2.71 -6.42 0.43
N VAL A 56 2.15 -6.12 1.59
CA VAL A 56 1.75 -7.10 2.60
C VAL A 56 0.25 -7.36 2.53
N GLY A 57 -0.54 -6.34 2.21
CA GLY A 57 -1.99 -6.50 2.10
C GLY A 57 -2.71 -5.23 1.72
N PHE A 58 -3.94 -5.41 1.24
CA PHE A 58 -4.82 -4.31 0.83
C PHE A 58 -6.21 -4.60 1.38
N TYR A 59 -6.83 -3.60 2.03
CA TYR A 59 -8.10 -3.78 2.71
C TYR A 59 -8.97 -2.53 2.54
N THR A 60 -10.28 -2.72 2.57
CA THR A 60 -11.22 -1.61 2.72
C THR A 60 -11.99 -1.81 4.01
N SER A 61 -12.41 -0.71 4.64
CA SER A 61 -13.19 -0.79 5.87
C SER A 61 -14.56 -1.43 5.61
N LEU A 62 -14.97 -2.32 6.52
CA LEU A 62 -16.29 -2.95 6.48
C LEU A 62 -17.16 -2.45 7.62
N VAL A 63 -16.59 -2.41 8.83
CA VAL A 63 -17.25 -1.93 10.04
C VAL A 63 -16.32 -0.94 10.73
N GLY A 64 -16.85 0.07 11.38
CA GLY A 64 -16.07 1.16 11.98
C GLY A 64 -15.98 2.34 11.04
N PRO A 65 -14.91 3.12 11.08
CA PRO A 65 -14.77 4.27 10.18
C PRO A 65 -14.95 3.86 8.73
N GLN A 66 -15.84 4.56 8.03
CA GLN A 66 -16.21 4.21 6.66
C GLN A 66 -15.22 4.77 5.65
N ASN A 67 -15.25 4.22 4.44
CA ASN A 67 -14.53 4.74 3.27
C ASN A 67 -13.02 4.78 3.46
N GLN A 68 -12.47 3.81 4.19
CA GLN A 68 -11.03 3.72 4.37
C GLN A 68 -10.43 2.62 3.51
N PHE A 69 -9.28 2.93 2.92
CA PHE A 69 -8.43 1.99 2.21
C PHE A 69 -7.15 1.82 3.02
N VAL A 70 -6.86 0.59 3.40
CA VAL A 70 -5.69 0.26 4.20
C VAL A 70 -4.73 -0.55 3.37
N HIS A 71 -3.46 -0.14 3.31
CA HIS A 71 -2.46 -0.94 2.63
C HIS A 71 -1.17 -0.96 3.44
N LEU A 72 -0.48 -2.11 3.37
CA LEU A 72 0.71 -2.35 4.15
C LEU A 72 1.85 -2.77 3.23
N TRP A 73 3.04 -2.25 3.52
CA TRP A 73 4.27 -2.52 2.77
C TRP A 73 5.39 -2.86 3.73
N ALA A 74 6.25 -3.81 3.37
CA ALA A 74 7.32 -4.27 4.24
C ALA A 74 8.69 -3.78 3.74
N TYR A 75 9.55 -3.42 4.71
CA TYR A 75 10.89 -2.86 4.46
C TYR A 75 11.91 -3.51 5.36
N ASP A 76 13.18 -3.46 4.93
CA ASP A 76 14.29 -4.02 5.69
C ASP A 76 14.68 -3.14 6.90
N SER A 77 14.52 -1.82 6.76
CA SER A 77 14.97 -0.86 7.77
C SER A 77 14.34 0.51 7.53
N LEU A 78 14.53 1.44 8.45
CA LEU A 78 14.11 2.83 8.27
C LEU A 78 14.85 3.48 7.09
N ALA A 79 16.12 3.17 6.90
CA ALA A 79 16.89 3.70 5.77
C ALA A 79 16.34 3.17 4.45
N ASP A 80 15.98 1.89 4.39
CA ASP A 80 15.35 1.28 3.23
C ASP A 80 14.01 1.95 2.94
N TYR A 81 13.20 2.15 3.97
CA TYR A 81 11.91 2.84 3.86
C TYR A 81 12.08 4.24 3.26
N GLU A 82 13.00 5.02 3.82
CA GLU A 82 13.23 6.40 3.36
C GLU A 82 13.70 6.43 1.90
N GLN A 83 14.63 5.55 1.55
CA GLN A 83 15.16 5.48 0.19
C GLN A 83 14.06 5.11 -0.81
N ARG A 84 13.24 4.13 -0.48
CA ARG A 84 12.16 3.68 -1.37
C ARG A 84 11.06 4.73 -1.51
N CYS A 85 10.71 5.41 -0.43
CA CYS A 85 9.75 6.50 -0.50
C CYS A 85 10.26 7.64 -1.38
N ARG A 86 11.57 7.95 -1.30
CA ARG A 86 12.17 8.96 -2.17
C ARG A 86 12.12 8.52 -3.63
N ALA A 87 12.39 7.24 -3.91
CA ALA A 87 12.31 6.71 -5.27
C ALA A 87 10.89 6.84 -5.84
N ARG A 88 9.87 6.57 -5.02
CA ARG A 88 8.47 6.79 -5.41
C ARG A 88 8.20 8.27 -5.72
N ASP A 89 8.60 9.15 -4.80
CA ASP A 89 8.30 10.58 -4.91
C ASP A 89 8.96 11.22 -6.13
N THR A 90 10.08 10.67 -6.59
CA THR A 90 10.81 11.18 -7.76
C THR A 90 10.52 10.40 -9.04
N HIS A 91 9.65 9.40 -8.99
CA HIS A 91 9.29 8.62 -10.18
C HIS A 91 8.58 9.53 -11.18
N PRO A 92 8.93 9.47 -12.48
CA PRO A 92 8.37 10.40 -13.47
C PRO A 92 6.85 10.27 -13.66
N ASP A 93 6.27 9.11 -13.36
CA ASP A 93 4.84 8.89 -13.51
C ASP A 93 4.03 9.16 -12.25
N PHE A 94 4.69 9.45 -11.12
CA PHE A 94 3.99 9.67 -9.85
C PHE A 94 3.09 10.91 -9.86
N PRO A 95 3.48 12.04 -10.48
CA PRO A 95 2.60 13.20 -10.57
C PRO A 95 1.24 12.91 -11.21
N ALA A 96 1.20 12.02 -12.21
CA ALA A 96 -0.06 11.66 -12.87
C ALA A 96 -1.02 10.97 -11.87
N TYR A 97 -0.49 10.08 -11.02
CA TYR A 97 -1.29 9.46 -9.99
C TYR A 97 -1.77 10.48 -8.96
N LEU A 98 -0.89 11.37 -8.50
CA LEU A 98 -1.25 12.40 -7.53
C LEU A 98 -2.38 13.28 -8.06
N GLN A 99 -2.30 13.67 -9.32
CA GLN A 99 -3.32 14.48 -9.95
C GLN A 99 -4.66 13.73 -10.08
N ALA A 100 -4.59 12.48 -10.51
CA ALA A 100 -5.80 11.66 -10.72
C ALA A 100 -6.50 11.32 -9.40
N SER A 101 -5.78 11.23 -8.29
CA SER A 101 -6.33 10.82 -6.99
C SER A 101 -6.62 11.99 -6.06
N ALA A 102 -6.21 13.22 -6.39
CA ALA A 102 -6.30 14.37 -5.48
C ALA A 102 -7.71 14.62 -4.96
N HIS A 103 -8.73 14.44 -5.80
CA HIS A 103 -10.12 14.66 -5.41
C HIS A 103 -10.77 13.45 -4.74
N LEU A 104 -10.05 12.33 -4.67
CA LEU A 104 -10.57 11.07 -4.14
C LEU A 104 -10.14 10.81 -2.70
N ILE A 105 -9.02 11.37 -2.26
CA ILE A 105 -8.46 11.14 -0.94
C ILE A 105 -8.68 12.37 -0.08
N THR A 106 -9.40 12.19 1.05
CA THR A 106 -9.72 13.30 1.95
C THR A 106 -8.78 13.37 3.15
N ALA A 107 -8.14 12.28 3.51
CA ALA A 107 -7.19 12.23 4.63
C ALA A 107 -6.25 11.04 4.46
N GLN A 108 -5.05 11.17 5.00
CA GLN A 108 -4.05 10.11 5.00
C GLN A 108 -3.44 9.97 6.38
N GLU A 109 -3.12 8.73 6.74
CA GLU A 109 -2.48 8.41 7.98
C GLU A 109 -1.45 7.32 7.72
N THR A 110 -0.26 7.45 8.29
CA THR A 110 0.82 6.49 8.12
C THR A 110 1.46 6.23 9.48
N ARG A 111 1.67 4.96 9.79
CA ARG A 111 2.50 4.60 10.93
C ARG A 111 3.44 3.47 10.54
N LEU A 112 4.59 3.44 11.20
CA LEU A 112 5.55 2.36 11.03
C LEU A 112 5.44 1.43 12.23
N ILE A 113 5.29 0.15 11.96
CA ILE A 113 5.15 -0.88 12.98
C ILE A 113 6.17 -1.98 12.72
N ARG A 114 6.44 -2.79 13.74
CA ARG A 114 7.41 -3.86 13.65
C ARG A 114 6.69 -5.20 13.50
N ALA A 115 7.09 -6.00 12.53
CA ALA A 115 6.59 -7.35 12.37
C ALA A 115 7.12 -8.22 13.52
N VAL A 116 6.25 -9.02 14.10
CA VAL A 116 6.61 -9.92 15.20
C VAL A 116 6.47 -11.36 14.72
N PRO A 117 7.58 -12.10 14.62
CA PRO A 117 7.50 -13.53 14.28
C PRO A 117 7.03 -14.30 15.51
N MET A 118 5.74 -14.63 15.55
CA MET A 118 5.18 -15.42 16.65
C MET A 118 5.61 -16.87 16.53
N PRO A 119 6.02 -17.50 17.64
CA PRO A 119 6.43 -18.91 17.60
C PRO A 119 5.31 -19.80 17.02
N GLY A 120 5.67 -20.66 16.08
CA GLY A 120 4.72 -21.55 15.43
C GLY A 120 3.87 -20.93 14.34
N TRP A 121 4.06 -19.64 14.06
CA TRP A 121 3.31 -18.93 13.03
C TRP A 121 4.22 -18.61 11.84
N THR A 122 3.80 -19.00 10.65
CA THR A 122 4.62 -18.81 9.44
C THR A 122 4.08 -17.75 8.49
N GLY A 123 3.04 -17.11 8.88
CA GLY A 123 2.56 -16.01 8.15
C GLY A 123 1.43 -15.95 7.36
#